data_b0a2d63b71976d57b9b6f2c5d1ba32f5
#
_entry.id   b0a2d63b71976d57b9b6f2c5d1ba32f5
#
_cell.length_a   1.000
_cell.length_b   1.000
_cell.length_c   1.000
_cell.angle_alpha   90.00
_cell.angle_beta   90.00
_cell.angle_gamma   90.00
#
_symmetry.space_group_name_H-M   'P 1'
#
loop_
_entity.id
_entity.type
_entity.pdbx_description
1 polymer ?
#
loop_
_entity_poly.entity_id
_entity_poly.type
_entity_poly.pdbx_seq_one_letter_code
_entity_poly.pdbx_strand_id
1 'polypeptide(L)'
;MEIDKIEAFDYMLHLFEEWRDNHETIKGKPFPKLTAMKLLFLAAAPKEEGGDDLLNIFDNFYAVPYGPVEIDVYNAIQENKLPSYTVNYRHIERKVDELYKPRNTTVWTGREHGDLYNRIRDAVNDLREKNEKLVLLNAFELVEITHRWSSWNRAMDFAEFMGQMSAKMSIDSIRDSSKIFDLK
;
A
#
# COMPACT_ATOMS: atom_id res chain seq x y z
N MET A 1 -8.36 13.46 16.79
CA MET A 1 -9.21 12.44 16.16
C MET A 1 -8.30 11.37 15.57
N GLU A 2 -8.54 10.12 15.92
CA GLU A 2 -7.72 9.01 15.45
C GLU A 2 -7.90 8.87 13.93
N ILE A 3 -6.79 8.74 13.21
CA ILE A 3 -6.82 8.57 11.75
C ILE A 3 -7.34 7.16 11.48
N ASP A 4 -8.43 7.05 10.73
CA ASP A 4 -8.91 5.75 10.28
C ASP A 4 -7.96 5.21 9.18
N LYS A 5 -7.10 4.28 9.56
CA LYS A 5 -6.13 3.60 8.70
C LYS A 5 -6.80 2.97 7.47
N ILE A 6 -8.01 2.45 7.63
CA ILE A 6 -8.73 1.78 6.55
C ILE A 6 -9.29 2.79 5.55
N GLU A 7 -9.80 3.94 6.03
CA GLU A 7 -10.18 5.05 5.15
C GLU A 7 -8.98 5.64 4.41
N ALA A 8 -7.83 5.76 5.10
CA ALA A 8 -6.58 6.20 4.48
C ALA A 8 -6.13 5.25 3.35
N PHE A 9 -6.22 3.94 3.57
CA PHE A 9 -5.92 2.95 2.53
C PHE A 9 -6.95 2.96 1.40
N ASP A 10 -8.23 3.10 1.70
CA ASP A 10 -9.32 3.21 0.70
C ASP A 10 -9.05 4.39 -0.27
N TYR A 11 -8.60 5.52 0.26
CA TYR A 11 -8.18 6.66 -0.55
C TYR A 11 -6.91 6.38 -1.36
N MET A 12 -5.89 5.78 -0.74
CA MET A 12 -4.66 5.40 -1.44
C MET A 12 -4.95 4.43 -2.60
N LEU A 13 -5.85 3.48 -2.39
CA LEU A 13 -6.26 2.52 -3.42
C LEU A 13 -6.94 3.23 -4.61
N HIS A 14 -7.74 4.26 -4.35
CA HIS A 14 -8.31 5.10 -5.39
C HIS A 14 -7.23 5.79 -6.24
N LEU A 15 -6.20 6.34 -5.60
CA LEU A 15 -5.07 6.96 -6.31
C LEU A 15 -4.27 5.93 -7.15
N PHE A 16 -4.12 4.70 -6.64
CA PHE A 16 -3.51 3.63 -7.42
C PHE A 16 -4.36 3.22 -8.63
N GLU A 17 -5.69 3.21 -8.51
CA GLU A 17 -6.58 2.99 -9.66
C GLU A 17 -6.43 4.09 -10.69
N GLU A 18 -6.46 5.36 -10.29
CA GLU A 18 -6.23 6.50 -11.19
C GLU A 18 -4.89 6.38 -11.91
N TRP A 19 -3.84 5.97 -11.20
CA TRP A 19 -2.53 5.74 -11.82
C TRP A 19 -2.58 4.59 -12.84
N ARG A 20 -3.22 3.48 -12.51
CA ARG A 20 -3.41 2.33 -13.43
C ARG A 20 -4.24 2.72 -14.67
N ASP A 21 -5.25 3.55 -14.50
CA ASP A 21 -6.15 3.96 -15.60
C ASP A 21 -5.46 4.86 -16.64
N ASN A 22 -4.28 5.40 -16.32
CA ASN A 22 -3.44 6.07 -17.32
C ASN A 22 -2.74 5.06 -18.28
N HIS A 23 -2.83 3.76 -18.03
CA HIS A 23 -2.22 2.70 -18.83
C HIS A 23 -3.30 1.83 -19.48
N GLU A 24 -3.52 2.00 -20.78
CA GLU A 24 -4.58 1.31 -21.54
C GLU A 24 -4.56 -0.22 -21.39
N THR A 25 -3.40 -0.83 -21.16
CA THR A 25 -3.25 -2.29 -21.01
C THR A 25 -3.91 -2.86 -19.76
N ILE A 26 -4.06 -2.04 -18.70
CA ILE A 26 -4.62 -2.47 -17.40
C ILE A 26 -5.80 -1.62 -16.94
N LYS A 27 -6.19 -0.62 -17.70
CA LYS A 27 -7.32 0.26 -17.42
C LYS A 27 -8.61 -0.53 -17.19
N GLY A 28 -9.32 -0.21 -16.12
CA GLY A 28 -10.58 -0.84 -15.75
C GLY A 28 -10.49 -2.33 -15.38
N LYS A 29 -9.29 -2.92 -15.32
CA LYS A 29 -9.12 -4.29 -14.85
C LYS A 29 -9.19 -4.36 -13.33
N PRO A 30 -9.76 -5.45 -12.75
CA PRO A 30 -9.78 -5.66 -11.31
C PRO A 30 -8.39 -5.51 -10.68
N PHE A 31 -8.34 -4.91 -9.49
CA PHE A 31 -7.08 -4.64 -8.80
C PHE A 31 -6.62 -5.88 -8.01
N PRO A 32 -5.47 -6.50 -8.30
CA PRO A 32 -5.00 -7.66 -7.55
C PRO A 32 -4.68 -7.27 -6.09
N LYS A 33 -5.17 -8.02 -5.12
CA LYS A 33 -4.92 -7.79 -3.68
C LYS A 33 -3.43 -7.68 -3.35
N LEU A 34 -2.63 -8.61 -3.87
CA LEU A 34 -1.20 -8.66 -3.59
C LEU A 34 -0.48 -7.43 -4.16
N THR A 35 -0.86 -7.00 -5.37
CA THR A 35 -0.35 -5.76 -5.96
C THR A 35 -0.67 -4.55 -5.09
N ALA A 36 -1.92 -4.42 -4.61
CA ALA A 36 -2.32 -3.32 -3.73
C ALA A 36 -1.50 -3.28 -2.44
N MET A 37 -1.26 -4.44 -1.82
CA MET A 37 -0.46 -4.54 -0.59
C MET A 37 1.01 -4.18 -0.79
N LYS A 38 1.59 -4.52 -1.95
CA LYS A 38 2.99 -4.16 -2.26
C LYS A 38 3.13 -2.68 -2.57
N LEU A 39 2.21 -2.11 -3.33
CA LEU A 39 2.19 -0.67 -3.59
C LEU A 39 1.96 0.14 -2.30
N LEU A 40 1.11 -0.34 -1.38
CA LEU A 40 0.95 0.26 -0.06
C LEU A 40 2.28 0.35 0.69
N PHE A 41 3.03 -0.75 0.77
CA PHE A 41 4.34 -0.76 1.44
C PHE A 41 5.31 0.24 0.80
N LEU A 42 5.42 0.21 -0.53
CA LEU A 42 6.34 1.09 -1.26
C LEU A 42 5.95 2.57 -1.14
N ALA A 43 4.66 2.90 -1.10
CA ALA A 43 4.19 4.27 -0.89
C ALA A 43 4.33 4.73 0.56
N ALA A 44 4.14 3.82 1.54
CA ALA A 44 4.22 4.15 2.96
C ALA A 44 5.67 4.34 3.44
N ALA A 45 6.63 3.60 2.87
CA ALA A 45 8.04 3.71 3.21
C ALA A 45 8.61 5.06 2.73
N PRO A 46 9.58 5.63 3.44
CA PRO A 46 10.15 6.92 3.05
C PRO A 46 10.88 6.81 1.69
N LYS A 47 10.74 7.85 0.86
CA LYS A 47 11.42 7.98 -0.43
C LYS A 47 12.94 8.08 -0.28
N GLU A 48 13.38 8.78 0.75
CA GLU A 48 14.79 9.05 1.08
C GLU A 48 15.03 8.81 2.56
N GLU A 49 16.29 8.61 2.95
CA GLU A 49 16.65 8.55 4.37
C GLU A 49 16.29 9.87 5.06
N GLY A 50 15.48 9.77 6.13
CA GLY A 50 14.96 10.94 6.85
C GLY A 50 13.85 11.71 6.11
N GLY A 51 13.37 11.21 4.96
CA GLY A 51 12.26 11.78 4.23
C GLY A 51 10.91 11.56 4.91
N ASP A 52 9.89 12.29 4.46
CA ASP A 52 8.52 12.09 4.96
C ASP A 52 8.01 10.71 4.57
N ASP A 53 7.28 10.08 5.47
CA ASP A 53 6.72 8.73 5.31
C ASP A 53 5.27 8.66 5.83
N LEU A 54 4.60 7.55 5.56
CA LEU A 54 3.27 7.27 6.08
C LEU A 54 3.27 6.19 7.17
N LEU A 55 4.43 5.89 7.75
CA LEU A 55 4.59 4.82 8.75
C LEU A 55 3.99 5.16 10.11
N ASN A 56 3.61 6.40 10.34
CA ASN A 56 2.80 6.81 11.48
C ASN A 56 1.28 6.52 11.29
N ILE A 57 0.87 6.17 10.08
CA ILE A 57 -0.50 5.77 9.72
C ILE A 57 -0.53 4.26 9.53
N PHE A 58 0.35 3.75 8.66
CA PHE A 58 0.51 2.34 8.35
C PHE A 58 1.68 1.80 9.18
N ASP A 59 1.43 1.46 10.43
CA ASP A 59 2.44 1.19 11.46
C ASP A 59 2.55 -0.28 11.88
N ASN A 60 1.74 -1.15 11.26
CA ASN A 60 1.63 -2.55 11.66
C ASN A 60 2.08 -3.52 10.55
N PHE A 61 3.30 -3.30 10.01
CA PHE A 61 3.88 -4.17 9.00
C PHE A 61 4.47 -5.46 9.58
N TYR A 62 4.21 -6.56 8.89
CA TYR A 62 4.82 -7.87 9.11
C TYR A 62 5.56 -8.34 7.87
N ALA A 63 6.73 -8.91 8.06
CA ALA A 63 7.41 -9.69 7.04
C ALA A 63 6.77 -11.07 6.97
N VAL A 64 6.28 -11.42 5.79
CA VAL A 64 5.72 -12.74 5.47
C VAL A 64 6.37 -13.25 4.18
N PRO A 65 6.23 -14.54 3.81
CA PRO A 65 6.91 -15.12 2.63
C PRO A 65 6.69 -14.37 1.30
N TYR A 66 5.57 -13.70 1.15
CA TYR A 66 5.27 -12.89 -0.04
C TYR A 66 5.54 -11.38 0.16
N GLY A 67 6.52 -11.03 0.98
CA GLY A 67 6.94 -9.66 1.22
C GLY A 67 6.14 -8.94 2.33
N PRO A 68 6.42 -7.67 2.61
CA PRO A 68 5.79 -6.91 3.68
C PRO A 68 4.26 -6.82 3.52
N VAL A 69 3.54 -6.94 4.64
CA VAL A 69 2.08 -6.81 4.72
C VAL A 69 1.72 -5.92 5.90
N GLU A 70 0.92 -4.89 5.67
CA GLU A 70 0.25 -4.14 6.73
C GLU A 70 -0.95 -4.95 7.21
N ILE A 71 -0.87 -5.47 8.43
CA ILE A 71 -1.77 -6.54 8.87
C ILE A 71 -3.20 -6.05 9.13
N ASP A 72 -3.40 -4.80 9.55
CA ASP A 72 -4.72 -4.26 9.81
C ASP A 72 -5.47 -4.03 8.49
N VAL A 73 -4.76 -3.51 7.47
CA VAL A 73 -5.29 -3.37 6.10
C VAL A 73 -5.58 -4.75 5.49
N TYR A 74 -4.67 -5.71 5.66
CA TYR A 74 -4.88 -7.07 5.20
C TYR A 74 -6.15 -7.69 5.80
N ASN A 75 -6.36 -7.55 7.10
CA ASN A 75 -7.55 -8.05 7.78
C ASN A 75 -8.82 -7.37 7.28
N ALA A 76 -8.80 -6.04 7.09
CA ALA A 76 -9.92 -5.30 6.52
C ALA A 76 -10.27 -5.77 5.10
N ILE A 77 -9.27 -6.08 4.27
CA ILE A 77 -9.46 -6.68 2.95
C ILE A 77 -10.12 -8.06 3.07
N GLN A 78 -9.62 -8.93 3.95
CA GLN A 78 -10.17 -10.29 4.14
C GLN A 78 -11.62 -10.26 4.65
N GLU A 79 -11.95 -9.32 5.50
CA GLU A 79 -13.27 -9.14 6.09
C GLU A 79 -14.22 -8.30 5.22
N ASN A 80 -13.78 -7.88 4.03
CA ASN A 80 -14.52 -7.04 3.09
C ASN A 80 -15.01 -5.71 3.72
N LYS A 81 -14.15 -5.09 4.53
CA LYS A 81 -14.45 -3.85 5.28
C LYS A 81 -14.01 -2.56 4.60
N LEU A 82 -13.49 -2.61 3.38
CA LEU A 82 -13.13 -1.40 2.64
C LEU A 82 -14.38 -0.58 2.33
N PRO A 83 -14.38 0.74 2.61
CA PRO A 83 -15.56 1.59 2.40
C PRO A 83 -16.05 1.62 0.95
N SER A 84 -15.12 1.80 -0.01
CA SER A 84 -15.44 2.03 -1.43
C SER A 84 -15.28 0.80 -2.32
N TYR A 85 -14.82 -0.31 -1.75
CA TYR A 85 -14.47 -1.50 -2.52
C TYR A 85 -15.11 -2.76 -1.98
N THR A 86 -15.44 -3.67 -2.88
CA THR A 86 -15.72 -5.08 -2.58
C THR A 86 -14.50 -5.92 -2.85
N VAL A 87 -14.36 -7.00 -2.12
CA VAL A 87 -13.22 -7.87 -2.22
C VAL A 87 -13.68 -9.27 -2.58
N ASN A 88 -13.26 -9.77 -3.71
CA ASN A 88 -13.40 -11.17 -4.08
C ASN A 88 -12.12 -11.96 -3.77
N TYR A 89 -12.05 -13.22 -4.18
CA TYR A 89 -10.95 -14.13 -3.80
C TYR A 89 -9.53 -13.55 -4.06
N ARG A 90 -9.29 -12.89 -5.18
CA ARG A 90 -7.95 -12.38 -5.58
C ARG A 90 -7.89 -10.90 -5.90
N HIS A 91 -9.04 -10.24 -6.02
CA HIS A 91 -9.14 -8.91 -6.54
C HIS A 91 -9.96 -8.00 -5.64
N ILE A 92 -9.68 -6.73 -5.75
CA ILE A 92 -10.41 -5.63 -5.15
C ILE A 92 -11.10 -4.91 -6.30
N GLU A 93 -12.40 -4.67 -6.17
CA GLU A 93 -13.22 -4.03 -7.19
C GLU A 93 -14.02 -2.90 -6.58
N ARG A 94 -14.15 -1.79 -7.29
CA ARG A 94 -14.96 -0.67 -6.80
C ARG A 94 -16.41 -1.10 -6.66
N LYS A 95 -17.05 -0.73 -5.56
CA LYS A 95 -18.49 -0.94 -5.35
C LYS A 95 -19.27 -0.18 -6.42
N VAL A 96 -20.05 -0.89 -7.22
CA VAL A 96 -21.00 -0.31 -8.17
C VAL A 96 -22.34 -0.27 -7.45
N ASP A 97 -22.57 0.76 -6.64
CA ASP A 97 -23.86 1.02 -6.06
C ASP A 97 -24.45 2.26 -6.77
N GLU A 98 -25.69 2.17 -7.22
CA GLU A 98 -26.41 3.32 -7.85
C GLU A 98 -26.52 4.50 -6.88
N LEU A 99 -26.42 4.25 -5.57
CA LEU A 99 -26.38 5.25 -4.51
C LEU A 99 -24.93 5.68 -4.17
N TYR A 100 -23.94 4.94 -4.62
CA TYR A 100 -22.55 5.28 -4.42
C TYR A 100 -22.12 6.34 -5.44
N LYS A 101 -22.42 7.57 -5.13
CA LYS A 101 -21.64 8.67 -5.72
C LYS A 101 -20.23 8.51 -5.14
N PRO A 102 -19.17 8.42 -5.99
CA PRO A 102 -17.81 8.46 -5.48
C PRO A 102 -17.80 9.62 -4.49
N ARG A 103 -17.45 9.35 -3.24
CA ARG A 103 -17.36 10.41 -2.23
C ARG A 103 -16.56 11.49 -2.91
N ASN A 104 -17.23 12.58 -3.28
CA ASN A 104 -16.59 13.68 -3.97
C ASN A 104 -15.25 13.88 -3.28
N THR A 105 -14.19 14.08 -4.06
CA THR A 105 -12.89 14.52 -3.54
C THR A 105 -13.01 15.60 -2.48
N THR A 106 -14.11 16.33 -2.45
CA THR A 106 -14.52 17.25 -1.40
C THR A 106 -14.74 16.63 -0.01
N VAL A 107 -15.06 15.34 0.12
CA VAL A 107 -15.19 14.69 1.44
C VAL A 107 -13.80 14.44 2.02
N TRP A 108 -12.84 14.09 1.17
CA TRP A 108 -11.44 13.92 1.58
C TRP A 108 -10.67 15.25 1.69
N THR A 109 -11.23 16.36 1.20
CA THR A 109 -10.66 17.72 1.34
C THR A 109 -11.27 18.50 2.50
N GLY A 110 -12.09 17.88 3.35
CA GLY A 110 -12.59 18.49 4.58
C GLY A 110 -11.43 18.99 5.45
N ARG A 111 -11.52 20.20 5.98
CA ARG A 111 -10.43 20.92 6.66
C ARG A 111 -9.74 20.14 7.80
N GLU A 112 -10.38 19.11 8.35
CA GLU A 112 -9.85 18.32 9.48
C GLU A 112 -8.94 17.17 9.03
N HIS A 113 -9.04 16.71 7.76
CA HIS A 113 -8.26 15.60 7.21
C HIS A 113 -7.46 15.98 5.95
N GLY A 114 -7.54 17.22 5.50
CA GLY A 114 -6.92 17.68 4.25
C GLY A 114 -5.41 17.44 4.21
N ASP A 115 -4.73 17.62 5.33
CA ASP A 115 -3.28 17.39 5.44
C ASP A 115 -2.92 15.91 5.25
N LEU A 116 -3.65 14.99 5.87
CA LEU A 116 -3.45 13.55 5.72
C LEU A 116 -3.62 13.10 4.26
N TYR A 117 -4.70 13.51 3.63
CA TYR A 117 -4.97 13.11 2.24
C TYR A 117 -3.97 13.73 1.25
N ASN A 118 -3.47 14.94 1.53
CA ASN A 118 -2.37 15.53 0.78
C ASN A 118 -1.10 14.70 0.92
N ARG A 119 -0.72 14.30 2.14
CA ARG A 119 0.45 13.44 2.38
C ARG A 119 0.33 12.10 1.66
N ILE A 120 -0.84 11.47 1.69
CA ILE A 120 -1.06 10.20 0.96
C ILE A 120 -0.92 10.42 -0.55
N ARG A 121 -1.50 11.50 -1.09
CA ARG A 121 -1.38 11.85 -2.51
C ARG A 121 0.07 12.10 -2.91
N ASP A 122 0.79 12.86 -2.09
CA ASP A 122 2.19 13.18 -2.33
C ASP A 122 3.05 11.90 -2.30
N ALA A 123 2.81 11.00 -1.34
CA ALA A 123 3.51 9.73 -1.28
C ALA A 123 3.25 8.83 -2.51
N VAL A 124 2.01 8.78 -3.01
CA VAL A 124 1.68 8.03 -4.23
C VAL A 124 2.30 8.69 -5.47
N ASN A 125 2.27 10.02 -5.57
CA ASN A 125 2.90 10.75 -6.66
C ASN A 125 4.43 10.56 -6.65
N ASP A 126 5.07 10.65 -5.49
CA ASP A 126 6.49 10.39 -5.32
C ASP A 126 6.88 8.98 -5.75
N LEU A 127 6.08 7.98 -5.38
CA LEU A 127 6.29 6.61 -5.83
C LEU A 127 6.16 6.49 -7.35
N ARG A 128 5.16 7.14 -7.93
CA ARG A 128 4.93 7.18 -9.38
C ARG A 128 6.08 7.86 -10.12
N GLU A 129 6.55 9.01 -9.62
CA GLU A 129 7.72 9.71 -10.19
C GLU A 129 8.98 8.85 -10.12
N LYS A 130 9.14 8.08 -9.06
CA LYS A 130 10.28 7.18 -8.86
C LYS A 130 10.26 6.04 -9.87
N ASN A 131 9.10 5.45 -10.14
CA ASN A 131 8.93 4.42 -11.16
C ASN A 131 7.47 4.31 -11.62
N GLU A 132 7.13 4.98 -12.72
CA GLU A 132 5.77 4.98 -13.26
C GLU A 132 5.30 3.58 -13.72
N LYS A 133 6.22 2.65 -13.94
CA LYS A 133 5.90 1.30 -14.40
C LYS A 133 5.52 0.33 -13.28
N LEU A 134 5.64 0.72 -12.00
CA LEU A 134 5.31 -0.16 -10.88
C LEU A 134 3.90 -0.75 -10.97
N VAL A 135 2.92 0.05 -11.38
CA VAL A 135 1.53 -0.41 -11.53
C VAL A 135 1.31 -1.41 -12.68
N LEU A 136 2.27 -1.51 -13.61
CA LEU A 136 2.25 -2.46 -14.71
C LEU A 136 2.87 -3.81 -14.34
N LEU A 137 3.64 -3.86 -13.27
CA LEU A 137 4.27 -5.07 -12.78
C LEU A 137 3.21 -6.04 -12.27
N ASN A 138 3.44 -7.32 -12.53
CA ASN A 138 2.60 -8.34 -11.90
C ASN A 138 2.93 -8.47 -10.40
N ALA A 139 2.06 -9.13 -9.65
CA ALA A 139 2.19 -9.22 -8.21
C ALA A 139 3.51 -9.86 -7.76
N PHE A 140 4.05 -10.84 -8.50
CA PHE A 140 5.31 -11.50 -8.14
C PHE A 140 6.53 -10.62 -8.41
N GLU A 141 6.52 -9.83 -9.46
CA GLU A 141 7.57 -8.83 -9.72
C GLU A 141 7.64 -7.79 -8.60
N LEU A 142 6.49 -7.33 -8.09
CA LEU A 142 6.44 -6.45 -6.93
C LEU A 142 6.91 -7.15 -5.64
N VAL A 143 6.61 -8.42 -5.46
CA VAL A 143 7.14 -9.23 -4.36
C VAL A 143 8.67 -9.26 -4.42
N GLU A 144 9.27 -9.51 -5.60
CA GLU A 144 10.72 -9.50 -5.76
C GLU A 144 11.37 -8.16 -5.41
N ILE A 145 10.73 -7.02 -5.75
CA ILE A 145 11.20 -5.70 -5.33
C ILE A 145 11.21 -5.61 -3.80
N THR A 146 10.10 -5.98 -3.16
CA THR A 146 9.98 -5.90 -1.69
C THR A 146 10.90 -6.88 -0.95
N HIS A 147 11.24 -8.02 -1.53
CA HIS A 147 12.21 -8.97 -0.97
C HIS A 147 13.64 -8.43 -0.94
N ARG A 148 13.96 -7.42 -1.73
CA ARG A 148 15.28 -6.76 -1.71
C ARG A 148 15.41 -5.75 -0.57
N TRP A 149 14.31 -5.39 0.11
CA TRP A 149 14.36 -4.46 1.22
C TRP A 149 15.04 -5.10 2.43
N SER A 150 16.08 -4.44 2.94
CA SER A 150 16.90 -4.97 4.04
C SER A 150 16.08 -5.17 5.33
N SER A 151 15.06 -4.35 5.57
CA SER A 151 14.14 -4.52 6.71
C SER A 151 13.31 -5.79 6.62
N TRP A 152 12.85 -6.15 5.42
CA TRP A 152 12.11 -7.38 5.21
C TRP A 152 13.03 -8.60 5.39
N ASN A 153 14.22 -8.59 4.80
CA ASN A 153 15.20 -9.68 4.95
C ASN A 153 15.53 -9.94 6.42
N ARG A 154 15.91 -8.88 7.18
CA ARG A 154 16.21 -9.01 8.61
C ARG A 154 15.04 -9.56 9.43
N ALA A 155 13.81 -9.15 9.12
CA ALA A 155 12.65 -9.65 9.83
C ALA A 155 12.33 -11.10 9.48
N MET A 156 12.53 -11.53 8.23
CA MET A 156 12.37 -12.93 7.82
C MET A 156 13.46 -13.83 8.40
N ASP A 157 14.73 -13.40 8.41
CA ASP A 157 15.84 -14.12 9.07
C ASP A 157 15.54 -14.33 10.56
N PHE A 158 15.00 -13.30 11.22
CA PHE A 158 14.58 -13.42 12.62
C PHE A 158 13.40 -14.40 12.79
N ALA A 159 12.40 -14.34 11.92
CA ALA A 159 11.27 -15.27 11.94
C ALA A 159 11.76 -16.73 11.80
N GLU A 160 12.64 -16.98 10.82
CA GLU A 160 13.23 -18.30 10.59
C GLU A 160 14.03 -18.78 11.80
N PHE A 161 14.87 -17.94 12.38
CA PHE A 161 15.61 -18.26 13.60
C PHE A 161 14.70 -18.66 14.77
N MET A 162 13.54 -18.01 14.89
CA MET A 162 12.52 -18.29 15.90
C MET A 162 11.58 -19.45 15.54
N GLY A 163 11.75 -20.06 14.37
CA GLY A 163 10.84 -21.11 13.88
C GLY A 163 9.43 -20.59 13.54
N GLN A 164 9.30 -19.31 13.16
CA GLN A 164 8.05 -18.65 12.84
C GLN A 164 7.94 -18.38 11.33
N MET A 165 6.71 -18.24 10.85
CA MET A 165 6.43 -17.95 9.44
C MET A 165 6.41 -16.44 9.14
N SER A 166 6.47 -15.60 10.16
CA SER A 166 6.40 -14.15 10.03
C SER A 166 7.01 -13.45 11.23
N ALA A 167 7.46 -12.20 11.04
CA ALA A 167 7.90 -11.34 12.15
C ALA A 167 7.42 -9.90 11.91
N LYS A 168 7.15 -9.19 13.02
CA LYS A 168 6.83 -7.77 12.95
C LYS A 168 8.05 -6.98 12.48
N MET A 169 7.83 -6.07 11.53
CA MET A 169 8.83 -5.12 11.08
C MET A 169 8.73 -3.84 11.92
N SER A 170 9.81 -3.41 12.54
CA SER A 170 9.79 -2.14 13.27
C SER A 170 9.80 -0.97 12.28
N ILE A 171 9.12 0.11 12.64
CA ILE A 171 9.08 1.36 11.86
C ILE A 171 10.50 1.87 11.58
N ASP A 172 11.35 1.90 12.61
CA ASP A 172 12.74 2.35 12.47
C ASP A 172 13.53 1.47 11.49
N SER A 173 13.32 0.15 11.55
CA SER A 173 13.94 -0.77 10.60
C SER A 173 13.51 -0.50 9.15
N ILE A 174 12.27 -0.09 8.92
CA ILE A 174 11.79 0.29 7.58
C ILE A 174 12.42 1.62 7.15
N ARG A 175 12.50 2.60 8.03
CA ARG A 175 13.13 3.91 7.76
C ARG A 175 14.60 3.80 7.41
N ASP A 176 15.32 2.93 8.11
CA ASP A 176 16.76 2.71 7.92
C ASP A 176 17.08 1.77 6.74
N SER A 177 16.06 1.26 6.06
CA SER A 177 16.26 0.33 4.94
C SER A 177 16.75 1.03 3.68
N SER A 178 17.47 0.28 2.84
CA SER A 178 17.69 0.68 1.45
C SER A 178 16.37 0.78 0.70
N LYS A 179 16.19 1.86 -0.04
CA LYS A 179 14.94 2.13 -0.79
C LYS A 179 15.06 1.54 -2.19
N ILE A 180 14.22 0.56 -2.50
CA ILE A 180 14.25 -0.17 -3.77
C ILE A 180 12.87 -0.08 -4.40
N PHE A 181 12.80 0.48 -5.61
CA PHE A 181 11.56 0.69 -6.36
C PHE A 181 11.60 0.09 -7.76
N ASP A 182 12.71 -0.59 -8.12
CA ASP A 182 12.93 -1.17 -9.44
C ASP A 182 13.30 -2.64 -9.35
N LEU A 183 12.90 -3.41 -10.36
CA LEU A 183 13.57 -4.66 -10.73
C LEU A 183 14.85 -4.33 -11.50
N LYS A 184 15.97 -4.84 -11.05
CA LYS A 184 17.26 -4.77 -11.77
C LYS A 184 17.62 -6.12 -12.32
#